data_ebc1d74e3f43f6436c58d9fe47596e1e
#
_entry.id   ebc1d74e3f43f6436c58d9fe47596e1e
#
_cell.length_a   1.000
_cell.length_b   1.000
_cell.length_c   1.000
_cell.angle_alpha   90.00
_cell.angle_beta   90.00
_cell.angle_gamma   90.00
#
_symmetry.space_group_name_H-M   'P 1'
#
loop_
_entity.id
_entity.type
_entity.pdbx_description
1 polymer ?
#
loop_
_entity_poly.entity_id
_entity_poly.type
_entity_poly.pdbx_seq_one_letter_code
_entity_poly.pdbx_strand_id
1 'polypeptide(L)'
;MKLTLDPGAAALLDALHAAGYAAYAVGGCVRDSLLRRTAHDWDLCTSALPQQVMELFGTEQCIPTGLQHGTVTIKYGGQLYETTTFRTEGSYTDGRHPDEVQFVPDVREDLARRDFTINAMAYNAAEGLVDPFGGQADLQNGLLRAVGEPQQRFTEDALRILRLYRFAARFGFALDAATARAARQLAPHLDCISAERIQEELAKLLAAPQPGAYLEPAVLAVVLPELTPAALEAAKPVVDACPAGEENLPVRWAALLGTLGEADTRRVLKRLRCSNACIEETAVLVRETAEQGVCRRFSEDRPLGWDPAAAGSRAGDGMARLVSEEKASAHPGDIHIRQLLGRYGLCTVERLCALCAALRPQAAPACALAAQRARQLEADGVCCRVSQLAVNGRDLMAAGIPAGPALRRVLEALLDGVIRAEYPNEKPVLLAAAQKIIAS
;
A
#
# COMPACT_ATOMS: atom_id res chain seq x y z
N MET A 1 30.80 6.95 16.84
CA MET A 1 29.35 7.02 17.14
C MET A 1 28.90 5.66 17.61
N LYS A 2 28.13 5.55 18.70
CA LYS A 2 27.64 4.25 19.20
C LYS A 2 26.18 4.09 18.80
N LEU A 3 25.88 3.05 18.01
CA LEU A 3 24.49 2.67 17.67
C LEU A 3 23.98 1.64 18.69
N THR A 4 22.69 1.68 18.96
CA THR A 4 22.02 0.66 19.77
C THR A 4 21.57 -0.45 18.83
N LEU A 5 22.15 -1.64 19.00
CA LEU A 5 21.74 -2.84 18.26
C LEU A 5 20.52 -3.48 18.94
N ASP A 6 19.76 -4.22 18.18
CA ASP A 6 18.80 -5.18 18.74
C ASP A 6 19.54 -6.21 19.62
N PRO A 7 18.99 -6.58 20.79
CA PRO A 7 19.68 -7.51 21.69
C PRO A 7 20.04 -8.85 21.07
N GLY A 8 19.17 -9.40 20.21
CA GLY A 8 19.43 -10.65 19.51
C GLY A 8 20.53 -10.49 18.46
N ALA A 9 20.47 -9.42 17.65
CA ALA A 9 21.55 -9.10 16.70
C ALA A 9 22.89 -8.93 17.41
N ALA A 10 22.93 -8.20 18.54
CA ALA A 10 24.16 -8.03 19.32
C ALA A 10 24.72 -9.38 19.81
N ALA A 11 23.88 -10.25 20.39
CA ALA A 11 24.29 -11.57 20.86
C ALA A 11 24.83 -12.46 19.74
N LEU A 12 24.21 -12.43 18.55
CA LEU A 12 24.68 -13.19 17.39
C LEU A 12 26.03 -12.67 16.85
N LEU A 13 26.21 -11.34 16.81
CA LEU A 13 27.47 -10.73 16.43
C LEU A 13 28.59 -11.08 17.42
N ASP A 14 28.32 -11.02 18.72
CA ASP A 14 29.26 -11.38 19.77
C ASP A 14 29.70 -12.87 19.67
N ALA A 15 28.74 -13.76 19.37
CA ALA A 15 29.03 -15.19 19.18
C ALA A 15 29.92 -15.43 17.93
N LEU A 16 29.65 -14.75 16.82
CA LEU A 16 30.49 -14.82 15.61
C LEU A 16 31.91 -14.30 15.87
N HIS A 17 32.04 -13.16 16.56
CA HIS A 17 33.33 -12.61 16.94
C HIS A 17 34.10 -13.54 17.87
N ALA A 18 33.44 -14.14 18.88
CA ALA A 18 34.05 -15.09 19.79
C ALA A 18 34.56 -16.37 19.07
N ALA A 19 33.91 -16.73 17.96
CA ALA A 19 34.35 -17.83 17.09
C ALA A 19 35.47 -17.41 16.09
N GLY A 20 35.91 -16.15 16.12
CA GLY A 20 36.98 -15.63 15.26
C GLY A 20 36.54 -15.10 13.91
N TYR A 21 35.23 -14.91 13.69
CA TYR A 21 34.72 -14.37 12.43
C TYR A 21 34.44 -12.87 12.56
N ALA A 22 34.75 -12.11 11.52
CA ALA A 22 34.24 -10.73 11.38
C ALA A 22 32.75 -10.75 11.13
N ALA A 23 31.99 -9.90 11.84
CA ALA A 23 30.55 -9.83 11.71
C ALA A 23 29.98 -8.42 12.00
N TYR A 24 28.95 -8.02 11.28
CA TYR A 24 28.35 -6.69 11.38
C TYR A 24 26.83 -6.77 11.15
N ALA A 25 26.09 -5.85 11.77
CA ALA A 25 24.79 -5.46 11.29
C ALA A 25 24.94 -4.61 10.02
N VAL A 26 24.07 -4.74 9.03
CA VAL A 26 24.31 -4.14 7.71
C VAL A 26 23.04 -3.63 7.02
N GLY A 27 23.19 -2.59 6.22
CA GLY A 27 22.11 -2.15 5.33
C GLY A 27 21.00 -1.36 6.01
N GLY A 28 19.77 -1.84 5.88
CA GLY A 28 18.55 -1.15 6.34
C GLY A 28 18.55 -0.80 7.82
N CYS A 29 18.93 -1.73 8.67
CA CYS A 29 18.95 -1.54 10.13
C CYS A 29 19.98 -0.48 10.55
N VAL A 30 21.15 -0.43 9.93
CA VAL A 30 22.17 0.58 10.21
C VAL A 30 21.69 1.96 9.78
N ARG A 31 21.15 2.09 8.55
CA ARG A 31 20.55 3.32 8.05
C ARG A 31 19.44 3.83 8.97
N ASP A 32 18.49 2.97 9.32
CA ASP A 32 17.32 3.38 10.11
C ASP A 32 17.73 3.76 11.54
N SER A 33 18.72 3.07 12.13
CA SER A 33 19.35 3.45 13.41
C SER A 33 20.04 4.82 13.35
N LEU A 34 20.75 5.14 12.25
CA LEU A 34 21.36 6.46 12.03
C LEU A 34 20.30 7.56 11.90
N LEU A 35 19.16 7.26 11.31
CA LEU A 35 17.99 8.15 11.22
C LEU A 35 17.16 8.24 12.52
N ARG A 36 17.57 7.52 13.58
CA ARG A 36 16.82 7.40 14.84
C ARG A 36 15.41 6.85 14.64
N ARG A 37 15.23 5.98 13.63
CA ARG A 37 14.00 5.22 13.36
C ARG A 37 14.14 3.84 13.95
N THR A 38 13.03 3.23 14.35
CA THR A 38 13.02 1.81 14.77
C THR A 38 13.34 0.94 13.57
N ALA A 39 14.42 0.16 13.66
CA ALA A 39 14.75 -0.89 12.70
C ALA A 39 13.92 -2.13 13.06
N HIS A 40 13.22 -2.69 12.09
CA HIS A 40 12.37 -3.88 12.28
C HIS A 40 13.11 -5.15 11.86
N ASP A 41 13.85 -5.10 10.77
CA ASP A 41 14.59 -6.23 10.23
C ASP A 41 16.09 -5.99 10.43
N TRP A 42 16.75 -6.93 11.08
CA TRP A 42 18.19 -6.85 11.37
C TRP A 42 18.93 -7.86 10.51
N ASP A 43 19.48 -7.36 9.42
CA ASP A 43 20.36 -8.14 8.54
C ASP A 43 21.78 -8.13 9.10
N LEU A 44 22.40 -9.31 9.13
CA LEU A 44 23.80 -9.50 9.54
C LEU A 44 24.65 -9.92 8.35
N CYS A 45 25.92 -9.56 8.37
CA CYS A 45 26.89 -10.10 7.44
C CYS A 45 28.14 -10.54 8.18
N THR A 46 28.83 -11.56 7.67
CA THR A 46 29.98 -12.20 8.35
C THR A 46 31.00 -12.77 7.37
N SER A 47 32.25 -12.94 7.83
CA SER A 47 33.25 -13.69 7.10
C SER A 47 33.07 -15.21 7.21
N ALA A 48 32.21 -15.69 8.12
CA ALA A 48 31.89 -17.12 8.26
C ALA A 48 31.15 -17.64 7.03
N LEU A 49 31.54 -18.80 6.53
CA LEU A 49 30.81 -19.51 5.47
C LEU A 49 29.47 -20.04 6.00
N PRO A 50 28.45 -20.27 5.14
CA PRO A 50 27.13 -20.74 5.58
C PRO A 50 27.19 -21.98 6.47
N GLN A 51 28.05 -22.93 6.15
CA GLN A 51 28.24 -24.16 6.95
C GLN A 51 28.78 -23.85 8.34
N GLN A 52 29.74 -22.92 8.44
CA GLN A 52 30.34 -22.50 9.72
C GLN A 52 29.29 -21.76 10.60
N VAL A 53 28.42 -20.95 9.97
CA VAL A 53 27.27 -20.34 10.67
C VAL A 53 26.33 -21.41 11.23
N MET A 54 26.00 -22.41 10.41
CA MET A 54 25.12 -23.51 10.83
C MET A 54 25.76 -24.41 11.92
N GLU A 55 27.08 -24.61 11.87
CA GLU A 55 27.81 -25.34 12.93
C GLU A 55 27.84 -24.56 14.24
N LEU A 56 28.05 -23.24 14.17
CA LEU A 56 28.15 -22.38 15.36
C LEU A 56 26.81 -22.26 16.11
N PHE A 57 25.72 -22.06 15.39
CA PHE A 57 24.39 -21.83 16.00
C PHE A 57 23.52 -23.09 16.07
N GLY A 58 23.93 -24.19 15.45
CA GLY A 58 23.17 -25.42 15.36
C GLY A 58 22.19 -25.44 14.19
N THR A 59 22.12 -26.56 13.50
CA THR A 59 21.27 -26.72 12.30
C THR A 59 19.79 -26.56 12.58
N GLU A 60 19.32 -26.82 13.79
CA GLU A 60 17.92 -26.66 14.19
C GLU A 60 17.52 -25.18 14.37
N GLN A 61 18.48 -24.32 14.69
CA GLN A 61 18.27 -22.88 14.80
C GLN A 61 18.47 -22.15 13.48
N CYS A 62 18.96 -22.83 12.44
CA CYS A 62 19.29 -22.25 11.16
C CYS A 62 18.33 -22.73 10.07
N ILE A 63 17.82 -21.79 9.27
CA ILE A 63 17.07 -22.09 8.05
C ILE A 63 17.99 -21.79 6.86
N PRO A 64 18.28 -22.76 5.99
CA PRO A 64 19.14 -22.57 4.82
C PRO A 64 18.41 -21.87 3.69
N THR A 65 18.03 -20.59 3.88
CA THR A 65 17.19 -19.81 2.98
C THR A 65 17.82 -19.50 1.63
N GLY A 66 19.16 -19.51 1.55
CA GLY A 66 19.88 -19.16 0.33
C GLY A 66 21.35 -19.59 0.36
N LEU A 67 21.63 -20.86 0.67
CA LEU A 67 23.02 -21.38 0.81
C LEU A 67 23.90 -21.09 -0.40
N GLN A 68 23.35 -21.27 -1.61
CA GLN A 68 24.07 -20.99 -2.86
C GLN A 68 24.47 -19.51 -3.00
N HIS A 69 23.79 -18.62 -2.30
CA HIS A 69 24.07 -17.19 -2.26
C HIS A 69 24.70 -16.73 -0.94
N GLY A 70 25.08 -17.66 -0.07
CA GLY A 70 25.75 -17.39 1.18
C GLY A 70 24.83 -16.94 2.32
N THR A 71 23.51 -17.11 2.22
CA THR A 71 22.56 -16.64 3.23
C THR A 71 22.00 -17.79 4.07
N VAL A 72 22.01 -17.59 5.40
CA VAL A 72 21.38 -18.45 6.41
C VAL A 72 20.52 -17.58 7.30
N THR A 73 19.28 -17.97 7.57
CA THR A 73 18.43 -17.29 8.54
C THR A 73 18.57 -17.96 9.91
N ILE A 74 19.00 -17.23 10.92
CA ILE A 74 19.18 -17.72 12.30
C ILE A 74 17.93 -17.37 13.10
N LYS A 75 17.39 -18.37 13.81
CA LYS A 75 16.28 -18.19 14.78
C LYS A 75 16.88 -17.91 16.15
N TYR A 76 16.67 -16.74 16.69
CA TYR A 76 17.18 -16.39 18.01
C TYR A 76 16.18 -15.51 18.77
N GLY A 77 15.88 -15.84 20.04
CA GLY A 77 14.98 -15.05 20.86
C GLY A 77 13.56 -14.87 20.31
N GLY A 78 13.08 -15.80 19.47
CA GLY A 78 11.77 -15.73 18.81
C GLY A 78 11.75 -14.84 17.56
N GLN A 79 12.89 -14.33 17.13
CA GLN A 79 13.08 -13.53 15.91
C GLN A 79 13.93 -14.24 14.86
N LEU A 80 13.90 -13.74 13.63
CA LEU A 80 14.65 -14.26 12.50
C LEU A 80 15.70 -13.22 12.09
N TYR A 81 16.95 -13.67 11.93
CA TYR A 81 18.05 -12.81 11.51
C TYR A 81 18.68 -13.38 10.24
N GLU A 82 18.53 -12.67 9.12
CA GLU A 82 19.24 -13.04 7.89
C GLU A 82 20.73 -12.74 8.05
N THR A 83 21.54 -13.78 7.94
CA THR A 83 22.99 -13.70 8.06
C THR A 83 23.62 -14.13 6.75
N THR A 84 24.31 -13.20 6.08
CA THR A 84 24.91 -13.44 4.76
C THR A 84 26.43 -13.41 4.87
N THR A 85 27.12 -14.42 4.31
CA THR A 85 28.56 -14.42 4.14
C THR A 85 28.99 -13.26 3.24
N PHE A 86 30.06 -12.55 3.60
CA PHE A 86 30.64 -11.51 2.73
C PHE A 86 30.91 -12.07 1.35
N ARG A 87 30.47 -11.36 0.33
CA ARG A 87 30.60 -11.86 -1.04
C ARG A 87 30.75 -10.74 -2.05
N THR A 88 31.41 -11.05 -3.12
CA THR A 88 31.33 -10.34 -4.39
C THR A 88 30.42 -11.09 -5.34
N GLU A 89 29.91 -10.41 -6.31
CA GLU A 89 28.96 -10.95 -7.29
C GLU A 89 29.61 -10.82 -8.67
N GLY A 90 29.58 -11.92 -9.46
CA GLY A 90 30.10 -11.96 -10.82
C GLY A 90 29.17 -11.27 -11.82
N SER A 91 29.18 -11.74 -13.06
CA SER A 91 28.25 -11.28 -14.09
C SER A 91 26.80 -11.64 -13.75
N TYR A 92 25.85 -10.93 -14.38
CA TYR A 92 24.42 -11.14 -14.21
C TYR A 92 23.79 -11.41 -15.57
N THR A 93 23.78 -12.68 -16.01
CA THR A 93 23.25 -13.04 -17.32
C THR A 93 21.73 -12.88 -17.36
N ASP A 94 21.03 -13.13 -16.25
CA ASP A 94 19.58 -13.00 -16.14
C ASP A 94 19.11 -11.63 -15.62
N GLY A 95 20.04 -10.70 -15.37
CA GLY A 95 19.77 -9.36 -14.80
C GLY A 95 19.17 -9.39 -13.38
N ARG A 96 19.34 -10.53 -12.65
CA ARG A 96 18.80 -10.69 -11.29
C ARG A 96 19.76 -11.40 -10.33
N HIS A 97 20.23 -12.57 -10.74
CA HIS A 97 21.09 -13.40 -9.91
C HIS A 97 22.51 -13.33 -10.47
N PRO A 98 23.50 -13.16 -9.60
CA PRO A 98 24.88 -13.29 -10.05
C PRO A 98 25.10 -14.73 -10.52
N ASP A 99 25.72 -14.89 -11.69
CA ASP A 99 26.07 -16.19 -12.24
C ASP A 99 27.01 -16.96 -11.31
N GLU A 100 27.88 -16.21 -10.62
CA GLU A 100 28.82 -16.74 -9.62
C GLU A 100 28.85 -15.83 -8.41
N VAL A 101 28.91 -16.43 -7.23
CA VAL A 101 29.13 -15.77 -5.95
C VAL A 101 30.49 -16.18 -5.41
N GLN A 102 31.35 -15.22 -5.17
CA GLN A 102 32.64 -15.46 -4.56
C GLN A 102 32.67 -14.91 -3.13
N PHE A 103 32.93 -15.78 -2.15
CA PHE A 103 33.02 -15.37 -0.76
C PHE A 103 34.36 -14.64 -0.54
N VAL A 104 34.30 -13.53 0.18
CA VAL A 104 35.45 -12.64 0.45
C VAL A 104 35.62 -12.40 1.95
N PRO A 105 36.83 -12.08 2.42
CA PRO A 105 37.06 -11.85 3.85
C PRO A 105 36.74 -10.41 4.31
N ASP A 106 36.69 -9.45 3.40
CA ASP A 106 36.54 -8.02 3.74
C ASP A 106 35.07 -7.56 3.53
N VAL A 107 34.48 -7.02 4.57
CA VAL A 107 33.13 -6.42 4.53
C VAL A 107 33.03 -5.29 3.53
N ARG A 108 34.12 -4.56 3.23
CA ARG A 108 34.11 -3.47 2.26
C ARG A 108 33.78 -3.95 0.85
N GLU A 109 34.22 -5.15 0.49
CA GLU A 109 33.88 -5.77 -0.80
C GLU A 109 32.41 -6.16 -0.86
N ASP A 110 31.81 -6.66 0.23
CA ASP A 110 30.36 -6.92 0.31
C ASP A 110 29.55 -5.63 0.22
N LEU A 111 30.01 -4.54 0.84
CA LEU A 111 29.36 -3.24 0.77
C LEU A 111 29.43 -2.65 -0.65
N ALA A 112 30.47 -2.91 -1.41
CA ALA A 112 30.68 -2.39 -2.76
C ALA A 112 29.66 -2.89 -3.80
N ARG A 113 29.06 -4.07 -3.61
CA ARG A 113 28.04 -4.64 -4.50
C ARG A 113 26.61 -4.11 -4.23
N ARG A 114 26.40 -3.35 -3.15
CA ARG A 114 25.09 -2.88 -2.74
C ARG A 114 24.56 -1.77 -3.66
N ASP A 115 23.26 -1.49 -3.56
CA ASP A 115 22.57 -0.56 -4.43
C ASP A 115 22.95 0.92 -4.18
N PHE A 116 22.77 1.39 -2.94
CA PHE A 116 22.93 2.81 -2.59
C PHE A 116 23.85 2.99 -1.39
N THR A 117 24.56 4.11 -1.36
CA THR A 117 25.51 4.46 -0.29
C THR A 117 24.88 4.37 1.10
N ILE A 118 23.65 4.85 1.25
CA ILE A 118 22.90 4.81 2.52
C ILE A 118 22.54 3.39 3.00
N ASN A 119 22.62 2.39 2.12
CA ASN A 119 22.42 0.96 2.44
C ASN A 119 23.75 0.18 2.44
N ALA A 120 24.86 0.83 2.08
CA ALA A 120 26.19 0.24 2.01
C ALA A 120 27.05 0.61 3.24
N MET A 121 26.44 0.52 4.40
CA MET A 121 27.06 0.76 5.70
C MET A 121 26.91 -0.47 6.59
N ALA A 122 27.93 -0.77 7.36
CA ALA A 122 27.95 -1.86 8.33
C ALA A 122 28.36 -1.34 9.72
N TYR A 123 27.90 -2.01 10.78
CA TYR A 123 28.20 -1.60 12.14
C TYR A 123 28.38 -2.81 13.06
N ASN A 124 29.40 -2.77 13.89
CA ASN A 124 29.51 -3.58 15.10
C ASN A 124 30.01 -2.73 16.29
N ALA A 125 29.91 -3.26 17.50
CA ALA A 125 30.26 -2.51 18.70
C ALA A 125 31.79 -2.35 18.88
N ALA A 126 32.59 -3.24 18.31
CA ALA A 126 34.07 -3.25 18.45
C ALA A 126 34.74 -2.24 17.52
N GLU A 127 34.35 -2.21 16.25
CA GLU A 127 34.95 -1.37 15.21
C GLU A 127 34.19 -0.07 14.94
N GLY A 128 32.91 -0.04 15.33
CA GLY A 128 32.00 1.08 15.03
C GLY A 128 31.41 1.01 13.61
N LEU A 129 31.16 2.17 13.01
CA LEU A 129 30.59 2.29 11.68
C LEU A 129 31.63 2.12 10.59
N VAL A 130 31.39 1.15 9.69
CA VAL A 130 32.14 0.95 8.45
C VAL A 130 31.35 1.56 7.31
N ASP A 131 31.84 2.66 6.74
CA ASP A 131 31.18 3.46 5.70
C ASP A 131 32.17 3.85 4.59
N PRO A 132 32.53 2.92 3.71
CA PRO A 132 33.54 3.18 2.68
C PRO A 132 33.02 4.09 1.54
N PHE A 133 31.73 4.28 1.42
CA PHE A 133 31.10 5.00 0.31
C PHE A 133 30.45 6.32 0.70
N GLY A 134 30.60 6.76 1.96
CA GLY A 134 30.07 8.03 2.43
C GLY A 134 28.55 8.04 2.65
N GLY A 135 27.97 6.88 2.92
CA GLY A 135 26.53 6.72 3.13
C GLY A 135 26.01 7.56 4.30
N GLN A 136 26.79 7.75 5.38
CA GLN A 136 26.42 8.61 6.50
C GLN A 136 26.27 10.08 6.06
N ALA A 137 27.21 10.58 5.25
CA ALA A 137 27.15 11.94 4.73
C ALA A 137 25.95 12.12 3.78
N ASP A 138 25.73 11.18 2.86
CA ASP A 138 24.57 11.20 1.97
C ASP A 138 23.26 11.15 2.77
N LEU A 139 23.20 10.35 3.83
CA LEU A 139 22.04 10.25 4.72
C LEU A 139 21.74 11.58 5.44
N GLN A 140 22.78 12.27 5.93
CA GLN A 140 22.68 13.58 6.59
C GLN A 140 22.24 14.68 5.62
N ASN A 141 22.68 14.59 4.36
CA ASN A 141 22.35 15.55 3.30
C ASN A 141 21.01 15.24 2.60
N GLY A 142 20.32 14.18 2.97
CA GLY A 142 19.10 13.75 2.29
C GLY A 142 19.34 13.41 0.82
N LEU A 143 20.45 12.76 0.50
CA LEU A 143 20.86 12.43 -0.87
C LEU A 143 20.81 10.92 -1.10
N LEU A 144 20.27 10.50 -2.22
CA LEU A 144 20.28 9.11 -2.66
C LEU A 144 21.23 8.94 -3.84
N ARG A 145 22.30 8.19 -3.61
CA ARG A 145 23.40 7.95 -4.54
C ARG A 145 23.66 6.45 -4.68
N ALA A 146 23.93 5.99 -5.91
CA ALA A 146 24.37 4.63 -6.16
C ALA A 146 25.81 4.41 -5.63
N VAL A 147 26.10 3.18 -5.21
CA VAL A 147 27.46 2.78 -4.84
C VAL A 147 28.34 2.68 -6.08
N GLY A 148 29.49 3.34 -6.09
CA GLY A 148 30.44 3.30 -7.23
C GLY A 148 29.83 3.93 -8.50
N GLU A 149 29.94 3.21 -9.62
CA GLU A 149 29.47 3.68 -10.92
C GLU A 149 28.00 3.36 -11.16
N PRO A 150 27.11 4.34 -11.28
CA PRO A 150 25.66 4.11 -11.39
C PRO A 150 25.27 3.25 -12.58
N GLN A 151 25.92 3.42 -13.75
CA GLN A 151 25.65 2.62 -14.93
C GLN A 151 25.91 1.14 -14.67
N GLN A 152 27.03 0.83 -14.00
CA GLN A 152 27.35 -0.55 -13.65
C GLN A 152 26.30 -1.12 -12.70
N ARG A 153 25.93 -0.39 -11.64
CA ARG A 153 24.94 -0.84 -10.64
C ARG A 153 23.57 -1.14 -11.24
N PHE A 154 23.12 -0.34 -12.19
CA PHE A 154 21.82 -0.53 -12.85
C PHE A 154 21.86 -1.56 -13.99
N THR A 155 23.03 -1.82 -14.58
CA THR A 155 23.20 -2.91 -15.53
C THR A 155 23.20 -4.28 -14.85
N GLU A 156 23.76 -4.38 -13.63
CA GLU A 156 23.76 -5.61 -12.83
C GLU A 156 22.34 -6.04 -12.43
N ASP A 157 21.53 -5.14 -11.89
CA ASP A 157 20.12 -5.36 -11.61
C ASP A 157 19.32 -4.09 -11.91
N ALA A 158 18.59 -4.12 -13.03
CA ALA A 158 17.79 -2.99 -13.47
C ALA A 158 16.67 -2.63 -12.48
N LEU A 159 16.24 -3.55 -11.60
CA LEU A 159 15.26 -3.23 -10.54
C LEU A 159 15.77 -2.13 -9.61
N ARG A 160 17.08 -1.99 -9.46
CA ARG A 160 17.69 -0.90 -8.66
C ARG A 160 17.24 0.49 -9.15
N ILE A 161 16.83 0.62 -10.42
CA ILE A 161 16.24 1.86 -10.95
C ILE A 161 14.91 2.17 -10.24
N LEU A 162 13.99 1.22 -10.12
CA LEU A 162 12.74 1.44 -9.38
C LEU A 162 12.99 1.62 -7.87
N ARG A 163 13.96 0.87 -7.31
CA ARG A 163 14.39 1.03 -5.92
C ARG A 163 14.91 2.44 -5.63
N LEU A 164 15.63 3.08 -6.59
CA LEU A 164 16.07 4.47 -6.48
C LEU A 164 14.90 5.40 -6.19
N TYR A 165 13.89 5.39 -7.04
CA TYR A 165 12.72 6.27 -6.87
C TYR A 165 11.90 5.92 -5.64
N ARG A 166 11.77 4.63 -5.32
CA ARG A 166 11.10 4.17 -4.09
C ARG A 166 11.78 4.67 -2.82
N PHE A 167 13.10 4.53 -2.72
CA PHE A 167 13.83 5.01 -1.54
C PHE A 167 13.79 6.54 -1.45
N ALA A 168 13.95 7.23 -2.59
CA ALA A 168 13.82 8.68 -2.63
C ALA A 168 12.45 9.14 -2.13
N ALA A 169 11.37 8.53 -2.58
CA ALA A 169 10.01 8.83 -2.13
C ALA A 169 9.80 8.48 -0.65
N ARG A 170 10.31 7.32 -0.18
CA ARG A 170 10.18 6.88 1.21
C ARG A 170 10.83 7.86 2.19
N PHE A 171 11.98 8.43 1.83
CA PHE A 171 12.75 9.29 2.72
C PHE A 171 12.59 10.79 2.42
N GLY A 172 12.04 11.15 1.28
CA GLY A 172 11.99 12.53 0.81
C GLY A 172 13.36 13.05 0.37
N PHE A 173 14.23 12.16 -0.16
CA PHE A 173 15.60 12.49 -0.50
C PHE A 173 15.75 12.98 -1.94
N ALA A 174 16.68 13.91 -2.16
CA ALA A 174 17.12 14.29 -3.48
C ALA A 174 17.91 13.16 -4.15
N LEU A 175 17.86 13.08 -5.48
CA LEU A 175 18.63 12.14 -6.26
C LEU A 175 20.00 12.75 -6.64
N ASP A 176 21.07 11.98 -6.49
CA ASP A 176 22.36 12.36 -7.08
C ASP A 176 22.23 12.47 -8.60
N ALA A 177 22.81 13.53 -9.17
CA ALA A 177 22.61 13.85 -10.59
C ALA A 177 23.14 12.78 -11.56
N ALA A 178 24.29 12.15 -11.23
CA ALA A 178 24.84 11.08 -12.04
C ALA A 178 23.99 9.81 -11.94
N THR A 179 23.53 9.49 -10.73
CA THR A 179 22.65 8.34 -10.45
C THR A 179 21.31 8.49 -11.17
N ALA A 180 20.66 9.65 -11.07
CA ALA A 180 19.40 9.92 -11.76
C ALA A 180 19.52 9.89 -13.29
N ARG A 181 20.64 10.37 -13.84
CA ARG A 181 20.91 10.31 -15.27
C ARG A 181 21.06 8.88 -15.76
N ALA A 182 21.87 8.07 -15.05
CA ALA A 182 22.03 6.64 -15.37
C ALA A 182 20.72 5.88 -15.28
N ALA A 183 19.89 6.15 -14.28
CA ALA A 183 18.57 5.52 -14.11
C ALA A 183 17.65 5.81 -15.33
N ARG A 184 17.62 7.04 -15.82
CA ARG A 184 16.84 7.39 -17.03
C ARG A 184 17.39 6.71 -18.28
N GLN A 185 18.71 6.68 -18.45
CA GLN A 185 19.35 6.06 -19.61
C GLN A 185 19.14 4.56 -19.68
N LEU A 186 19.16 3.89 -18.53
CA LEU A 186 19.04 2.43 -18.41
C LEU A 186 17.61 1.94 -18.10
N ALA A 187 16.64 2.86 -18.04
CA ALA A 187 15.23 2.50 -17.83
C ALA A 187 14.72 1.39 -18.79
N PRO A 188 15.10 1.35 -20.08
CA PRO A 188 14.68 0.25 -20.97
C PRO A 188 15.03 -1.16 -20.48
N HIS A 189 16.08 -1.33 -19.67
CA HIS A 189 16.44 -2.63 -19.12
C HIS A 189 15.41 -3.20 -18.12
N LEU A 190 14.46 -2.37 -17.66
CA LEU A 190 13.34 -2.84 -16.84
C LEU A 190 12.42 -3.83 -17.57
N ASP A 191 12.44 -3.87 -18.90
CA ASP A 191 11.69 -4.85 -19.69
C ASP A 191 12.09 -6.31 -19.38
N CYS A 192 13.32 -6.53 -18.91
CA CYS A 192 13.83 -7.84 -18.51
C CYS A 192 13.40 -8.25 -17.10
N ILE A 193 12.82 -7.35 -16.31
CA ILE A 193 12.44 -7.61 -14.92
C ILE A 193 11.03 -8.20 -14.84
N SER A 194 10.84 -9.19 -13.96
CA SER A 194 9.53 -9.81 -13.76
C SER A 194 8.49 -8.82 -13.25
N ALA A 195 7.24 -9.02 -13.69
CA ALA A 195 6.13 -8.14 -13.33
C ALA A 195 5.89 -8.06 -11.81
N GLU A 196 6.13 -9.16 -11.10
CA GLU A 196 6.00 -9.25 -9.65
C GLU A 196 6.99 -8.32 -8.93
N ARG A 197 8.27 -8.33 -9.37
CA ARG A 197 9.32 -7.46 -8.80
C ARG A 197 9.03 -5.98 -9.10
N ILE A 198 8.60 -5.66 -10.32
CA ILE A 198 8.18 -4.31 -10.71
C ILE A 198 7.00 -3.85 -9.86
N GLN A 199 5.99 -4.71 -9.71
CA GLN A 199 4.79 -4.40 -8.92
C GLN A 199 5.14 -4.10 -7.46
N GLU A 200 6.00 -4.90 -6.85
CA GLU A 200 6.40 -4.71 -5.45
C GLU A 200 7.09 -3.37 -5.22
N GLU A 201 8.02 -2.97 -6.10
CA GLU A 201 8.71 -1.69 -6.00
C GLU A 201 7.77 -0.50 -6.29
N LEU A 202 6.89 -0.62 -7.30
CA LEU A 202 5.88 0.41 -7.59
C LEU A 202 4.86 0.57 -6.45
N ALA A 203 4.40 -0.53 -5.85
CA ALA A 203 3.49 -0.48 -4.72
C ALA A 203 4.14 0.25 -3.52
N LYS A 204 5.39 -0.09 -3.18
CA LYS A 204 6.14 0.59 -2.13
C LYS A 204 6.43 2.05 -2.46
N LEU A 205 6.65 2.40 -3.73
CA LEU A 205 6.80 3.78 -4.19
C LEU A 205 5.48 4.54 -3.99
N LEU A 206 4.36 3.98 -4.45
CA LEU A 206 3.04 4.59 -4.31
C LEU A 206 2.59 4.71 -2.84
N ALA A 207 3.00 3.80 -1.97
CA ALA A 207 2.69 3.85 -0.54
C ALA A 207 3.44 4.98 0.21
N ALA A 208 4.48 5.58 -0.39
CA ALA A 208 5.25 6.67 0.22
C ALA A 208 4.39 7.93 0.46
N PRO A 209 4.78 8.83 1.37
CA PRO A 209 3.97 10.01 1.69
C PRO A 209 3.64 10.90 0.49
N GLN A 210 4.64 11.26 -0.31
CA GLN A 210 4.49 12.13 -1.50
C GLN A 210 5.29 11.55 -2.68
N PRO A 211 4.78 10.53 -3.36
CA PRO A 211 5.51 9.84 -4.42
C PRO A 211 5.51 10.58 -5.76
N GLY A 212 4.64 11.58 -5.96
CA GLY A 212 4.44 12.26 -7.25
C GLY A 212 5.71 12.81 -7.85
N ALA A 213 6.58 13.46 -7.06
CA ALA A 213 7.87 13.98 -7.52
C ALA A 213 8.85 12.87 -7.99
N TYR A 214 8.61 11.63 -7.58
CA TYR A 214 9.46 10.47 -7.88
C TYR A 214 8.86 9.53 -8.93
N LEU A 215 7.70 9.86 -9.47
CA LEU A 215 7.12 9.18 -10.63
C LEU A 215 7.82 9.66 -11.90
N GLU A 216 9.01 9.11 -12.17
CA GLU A 216 9.88 9.52 -13.28
C GLU A 216 9.31 9.07 -14.63
N PRO A 217 9.02 10.00 -15.56
CA PRO A 217 8.38 9.66 -16.83
C PRO A 217 9.15 8.66 -17.69
N ALA A 218 10.48 8.76 -17.74
CA ALA A 218 11.31 7.85 -18.54
C ALA A 218 11.25 6.42 -18.03
N VAL A 219 11.11 6.22 -16.71
CA VAL A 219 10.99 4.91 -16.07
C VAL A 219 9.57 4.36 -16.23
N LEU A 220 8.57 5.21 -15.97
CA LEU A 220 7.18 4.78 -16.05
C LEU A 220 6.73 4.49 -17.48
N ALA A 221 7.32 5.12 -18.50
CA ALA A 221 7.05 4.79 -19.90
C ALA A 221 7.42 3.33 -20.25
N VAL A 222 8.36 2.72 -19.52
CA VAL A 222 8.72 1.32 -19.71
C VAL A 222 7.77 0.40 -18.95
N VAL A 223 7.54 0.66 -17.67
CA VAL A 223 6.79 -0.27 -16.80
C VAL A 223 5.26 -0.08 -16.88
N LEU A 224 4.81 1.11 -17.28
CA LEU A 224 3.40 1.48 -17.49
C LEU A 224 3.21 2.19 -18.85
N PRO A 225 3.52 1.51 -19.97
CA PRO A 225 3.48 2.13 -21.31
C PRO A 225 2.08 2.61 -21.72
N GLU A 226 1.05 2.18 -21.00
CA GLU A 226 -0.33 2.62 -21.23
C GLU A 226 -0.56 4.07 -20.77
N LEU A 227 0.29 4.63 -19.87
CA LEU A 227 0.19 6.01 -19.42
C LEU A 227 0.93 6.95 -20.34
N THR A 228 0.21 7.90 -20.94
CA THR A 228 0.85 8.98 -21.67
C THR A 228 1.59 9.93 -20.70
N PRO A 229 2.64 10.63 -21.15
CA PRO A 229 3.34 11.62 -20.31
C PRO A 229 2.39 12.69 -19.72
N ALA A 230 1.41 13.15 -20.50
CA ALA A 230 0.42 14.11 -20.02
C ALA A 230 -0.49 13.55 -18.93
N ALA A 231 -0.95 12.29 -19.08
CA ALA A 231 -1.74 11.60 -18.06
C ALA A 231 -0.95 11.39 -16.77
N LEU A 232 0.34 11.04 -16.89
CA LEU A 232 1.22 10.88 -15.74
C LEU A 232 1.41 12.21 -14.99
N GLU A 233 1.72 13.31 -15.70
CA GLU A 233 1.90 14.61 -15.05
C GLU A 233 0.61 15.08 -14.35
N ALA A 234 -0.55 14.84 -14.95
CA ALA A 234 -1.85 15.14 -14.31
C ALA A 234 -2.14 14.26 -13.07
N ALA A 235 -1.67 13.00 -13.06
CA ALA A 235 -1.88 12.08 -11.98
C ALA A 235 -1.00 12.38 -10.74
N LYS A 236 0.21 12.91 -10.89
CA LYS A 236 1.16 13.17 -9.80
C LYS A 236 0.54 13.91 -8.60
N PRO A 237 -0.07 15.10 -8.78
CA PRO A 237 -0.67 15.81 -7.65
C PRO A 237 -1.87 15.07 -7.04
N VAL A 238 -2.61 14.31 -7.83
CA VAL A 238 -3.74 13.51 -7.34
C VAL A 238 -3.23 12.37 -6.44
N VAL A 239 -2.17 11.68 -6.88
CA VAL A 239 -1.52 10.62 -6.08
C VAL A 239 -1.00 11.17 -4.76
N ASP A 240 -0.36 12.34 -4.77
CA ASP A 240 0.16 12.99 -3.55
C ASP A 240 -0.94 13.42 -2.59
N ALA A 241 -2.10 13.82 -3.11
CA ALA A 241 -3.27 14.20 -2.30
C ALA A 241 -4.00 13.00 -1.70
N CYS A 242 -3.77 11.77 -2.19
CA CYS A 242 -4.36 10.55 -1.64
C CYS A 242 -3.65 10.12 -0.34
N PRO A 243 -4.35 9.43 0.59
CA PRO A 243 -3.75 8.90 1.80
C PRO A 243 -2.56 7.98 1.49
N ALA A 244 -1.47 8.11 2.29
CA ALA A 244 -0.29 7.27 2.21
C ALA A 244 -0.53 5.90 2.88
N GLY A 245 0.38 4.95 2.65
CA GLY A 245 0.37 3.62 3.28
C GLY A 245 -0.07 2.52 2.32
N GLU A 246 0.35 1.30 2.65
CA GLU A 246 0.07 0.12 1.84
C GLU A 246 -1.43 -0.22 1.81
N GLU A 247 -2.13 0.05 2.90
CA GLU A 247 -3.58 -0.11 3.01
C GLU A 247 -4.36 0.77 2.03
N ASN A 248 -3.75 1.86 1.54
CA ASN A 248 -4.35 2.82 0.61
C ASN A 248 -3.90 2.63 -0.85
N LEU A 249 -3.18 1.56 -1.15
CA LEU A 249 -2.72 1.27 -2.51
C LEU A 249 -3.84 1.29 -3.56
N PRO A 250 -5.05 0.73 -3.34
CA PRO A 250 -6.12 0.82 -4.32
C PRO A 250 -6.48 2.25 -4.71
N VAL A 251 -6.48 3.19 -3.75
CA VAL A 251 -6.75 4.62 -4.02
C VAL A 251 -5.64 5.23 -4.86
N ARG A 252 -4.39 4.94 -4.52
CA ARG A 252 -3.23 5.48 -5.23
C ARG A 252 -3.06 4.92 -6.64
N TRP A 253 -3.36 3.62 -6.83
CA TRP A 253 -3.46 3.04 -8.15
C TRP A 253 -4.58 3.67 -8.96
N ALA A 254 -5.76 3.91 -8.36
CA ALA A 254 -6.87 4.58 -9.04
C ALA A 254 -6.52 6.03 -9.40
N ALA A 255 -5.79 6.75 -8.54
CA ALA A 255 -5.30 8.09 -8.83
C ALA A 255 -4.31 8.10 -10.00
N LEU A 256 -3.41 7.11 -10.07
CA LEU A 256 -2.41 7.01 -11.13
C LEU A 256 -3.00 6.56 -12.47
N LEU A 257 -3.90 5.57 -12.46
CA LEU A 257 -4.40 4.89 -13.65
C LEU A 257 -5.80 5.36 -14.09
N GLY A 258 -6.44 6.25 -13.33
CA GLY A 258 -7.85 6.61 -13.54
C GLY A 258 -8.18 7.13 -14.94
N THR A 259 -7.24 7.80 -15.61
CA THR A 259 -7.40 8.28 -17.00
C THR A 259 -7.52 7.16 -18.03
N LEU A 260 -7.10 5.93 -17.69
CA LEU A 260 -7.21 4.76 -18.58
C LEU A 260 -8.64 4.17 -18.60
N GLY A 261 -9.46 4.48 -17.58
CA GLY A 261 -10.76 3.86 -17.37
C GLY A 261 -10.67 2.46 -16.73
N GLU A 262 -11.84 1.89 -16.37
CA GLU A 262 -11.92 0.64 -15.60
C GLU A 262 -11.27 -0.56 -16.30
N ALA A 263 -11.58 -0.78 -17.57
CA ALA A 263 -11.14 -1.98 -18.29
C ALA A 263 -9.61 -2.02 -18.44
N ASP A 264 -9.00 -0.92 -18.81
CA ASP A 264 -7.55 -0.83 -19.00
C ASP A 264 -6.81 -0.84 -17.67
N THR A 265 -7.36 -0.21 -16.63
CA THR A 265 -6.81 -0.30 -15.27
C THR A 265 -6.76 -1.76 -14.82
N ARG A 266 -7.83 -2.55 -15.00
CA ARG A 266 -7.83 -3.99 -14.71
C ARG A 266 -6.74 -4.74 -15.47
N ARG A 267 -6.58 -4.44 -16.78
CA ARG A 267 -5.59 -5.09 -17.63
C ARG A 267 -4.16 -4.78 -17.14
N VAL A 268 -3.87 -3.53 -16.83
CA VAL A 268 -2.56 -3.10 -16.30
C VAL A 268 -2.23 -3.77 -14.98
N LEU A 269 -3.13 -3.71 -13.99
CA LEU A 269 -2.90 -4.30 -12.68
C LEU A 269 -2.78 -5.83 -12.73
N LYS A 270 -3.51 -6.49 -13.64
CA LYS A 270 -3.38 -7.93 -13.88
C LYS A 270 -2.02 -8.27 -14.52
N ARG A 271 -1.57 -7.46 -15.50
CA ARG A 271 -0.23 -7.59 -16.11
C ARG A 271 0.88 -7.44 -15.05
N LEU A 272 0.73 -6.50 -14.14
CA LEU A 272 1.62 -6.29 -13.00
C LEU A 272 1.48 -7.34 -11.88
N ARG A 273 0.59 -8.34 -12.02
CA ARG A 273 0.39 -9.38 -11.01
C ARG A 273 -0.08 -8.86 -9.64
N CYS A 274 -0.81 -7.75 -9.61
CA CYS A 274 -1.47 -7.30 -8.39
C CYS A 274 -2.48 -8.34 -7.86
N SER A 275 -2.77 -8.31 -6.56
CA SER A 275 -3.79 -9.20 -5.97
C SER A 275 -5.18 -8.90 -6.53
N ASN A 276 -6.02 -9.92 -6.65
CA ASN A 276 -7.39 -9.76 -7.13
C ASN A 276 -8.18 -8.73 -6.31
N ALA A 277 -7.98 -8.69 -4.99
CA ALA A 277 -8.62 -7.71 -4.12
C ALA A 277 -8.22 -6.27 -4.51
N CYS A 278 -6.94 -6.02 -4.73
CA CYS A 278 -6.45 -4.71 -5.17
C CYS A 278 -7.00 -4.34 -6.56
N ILE A 279 -7.03 -5.28 -7.51
CA ILE A 279 -7.56 -5.07 -8.87
C ILE A 279 -9.03 -4.68 -8.82
N GLU A 280 -9.84 -5.46 -8.11
CA GLU A 280 -11.29 -5.24 -8.03
C GLU A 280 -11.61 -3.89 -7.36
N GLU A 281 -10.97 -3.60 -6.25
CA GLU A 281 -11.22 -2.35 -5.54
C GLU A 281 -10.75 -1.13 -6.34
N THR A 282 -9.55 -1.18 -6.92
CA THR A 282 -9.07 -0.10 -7.79
C THR A 282 -10.01 0.16 -8.97
N ALA A 283 -10.48 -0.90 -9.61
CA ALA A 283 -11.41 -0.79 -10.74
C ALA A 283 -12.76 -0.18 -10.33
N VAL A 284 -13.28 -0.53 -9.16
CA VAL A 284 -14.47 0.11 -8.58
C VAL A 284 -14.23 1.61 -8.37
N LEU A 285 -13.09 1.98 -7.78
CA LEU A 285 -12.74 3.38 -7.53
C LEU A 285 -12.66 4.17 -8.85
N VAL A 286 -12.00 3.63 -9.87
CA VAL A 286 -11.89 4.27 -11.19
C VAL A 286 -13.27 4.42 -11.84
N ARG A 287 -14.12 3.39 -11.81
CA ARG A 287 -15.46 3.45 -12.37
C ARG A 287 -16.33 4.51 -11.70
N GLU A 288 -16.34 4.51 -10.36
CA GLU A 288 -17.21 5.43 -9.59
C GLU A 288 -16.70 6.88 -9.61
N THR A 289 -15.43 7.12 -9.96
CA THR A 289 -14.87 8.47 -10.11
C THR A 289 -14.90 9.00 -11.54
N ALA A 290 -15.26 8.18 -12.53
CA ALA A 290 -15.49 8.62 -13.91
C ALA A 290 -16.58 9.71 -14.02
N GLU A 291 -16.67 10.40 -15.16
CA GLU A 291 -17.57 11.55 -15.34
C GLU A 291 -19.04 11.30 -15.02
N GLN A 292 -19.52 10.05 -15.16
CA GLN A 292 -20.88 9.63 -14.85
C GLN A 292 -21.04 9.05 -13.44
N GLY A 293 -19.93 8.94 -12.68
CA GLY A 293 -19.88 8.30 -11.37
C GLY A 293 -20.24 9.22 -10.20
N VAL A 294 -19.95 8.72 -9.00
CA VAL A 294 -20.28 9.34 -7.70
C VAL A 294 -19.63 10.70 -7.50
N CYS A 295 -18.43 10.93 -8.03
CA CYS A 295 -17.69 12.18 -7.88
C CYS A 295 -18.46 13.40 -8.41
N ARG A 296 -19.29 13.23 -9.45
CA ARG A 296 -20.13 14.32 -9.96
C ARG A 296 -21.18 14.76 -8.94
N ARG A 297 -21.72 13.83 -8.18
CA ARG A 297 -22.76 14.12 -7.16
C ARG A 297 -22.20 14.84 -5.93
N PHE A 298 -20.89 14.71 -5.66
CA PHE A 298 -20.21 15.49 -4.61
C PHE A 298 -19.80 16.89 -5.07
N SER A 299 -19.83 17.19 -6.38
CA SER A 299 -19.31 18.43 -6.97
C SER A 299 -20.38 19.40 -7.51
N GLU A 300 -21.65 18.98 -7.63
CA GLU A 300 -22.72 19.92 -7.97
C GLU A 300 -23.00 20.81 -6.76
N ASP A 301 -23.20 22.11 -6.98
CA ASP A 301 -23.40 23.20 -5.99
C ASP A 301 -24.56 23.02 -5.00
N ARG A 302 -25.10 21.85 -4.92
CA ARG A 302 -25.95 21.38 -3.83
C ARG A 302 -25.18 20.34 -3.02
N PRO A 303 -24.62 20.74 -1.86
CA PRO A 303 -24.20 19.75 -0.88
C PRO A 303 -25.39 18.83 -0.70
N LEU A 304 -25.21 17.53 -0.82
CA LEU A 304 -26.21 16.43 -0.69
C LEU A 304 -27.45 16.77 0.21
N GLY A 305 -28.02 17.97 0.10
CA GLY A 305 -29.10 18.49 0.93
C GLY A 305 -28.79 18.54 2.44
N TRP A 306 -27.55 18.34 2.84
CA TRP A 306 -27.13 18.31 4.25
C TRP A 306 -26.65 19.69 4.67
N ASP A 307 -27.39 20.35 5.59
CA ASP A 307 -27.03 21.61 6.21
C ASP A 307 -26.29 21.34 7.52
N PRO A 308 -24.96 21.63 7.60
CA PRO A 308 -24.20 21.48 8.84
C PRO A 308 -24.74 22.36 9.98
N ALA A 309 -25.40 23.47 9.66
CA ALA A 309 -26.00 24.34 10.65
C ALA A 309 -27.23 23.70 11.33
N ALA A 310 -27.96 22.86 10.61
CA ALA A 310 -29.09 22.09 11.16
C ALA A 310 -28.65 20.98 12.13
N ALA A 311 -27.42 20.46 11.99
CA ALA A 311 -26.85 19.43 12.88
C ALA A 311 -26.22 20.03 14.14
N GLY A 312 -25.75 21.28 14.09
CA GLY A 312 -25.04 21.95 15.21
C GLY A 312 -25.97 22.66 16.22
N SER A 313 -27.24 22.92 15.89
CA SER A 313 -28.16 23.65 16.79
C SER A 313 -28.88 22.77 17.82
N ARG A 314 -28.62 21.46 17.85
CA ARG A 314 -29.26 20.51 18.79
C ARG A 314 -28.36 19.95 19.89
N ALA A 315 -27.17 20.50 20.08
CA ALA A 315 -26.26 20.14 21.17
C ALA A 315 -26.43 21.05 22.40
N GLY A 316 -27.63 21.25 22.83
CA GLY A 316 -27.94 21.98 24.06
C GLY A 316 -29.42 21.86 24.42
N ASP A 317 -29.70 21.15 25.50
CA ASP A 317 -30.99 20.95 26.13
C ASP A 317 -32.00 20.01 25.46
N GLY A 318 -32.12 18.77 26.00
CA GLY A 318 -33.30 17.97 25.75
C GLY A 318 -33.15 16.47 25.77
N MET A 319 -32.40 15.91 26.72
CA MET A 319 -32.32 14.45 26.92
C MET A 319 -33.54 13.93 27.72
N ALA A 320 -34.76 14.24 27.32
CA ALA A 320 -35.98 13.67 27.94
C ALA A 320 -37.28 13.81 27.18
N ARG A 321 -37.30 14.11 25.86
CA ARG A 321 -38.62 14.24 25.16
C ARG A 321 -38.49 14.02 23.66
N LEU A 322 -38.12 12.84 23.16
CA LEU A 322 -38.29 12.46 21.75
C LEU A 322 -38.39 10.93 21.59
N VAL A 323 -39.33 10.33 22.29
CA VAL A 323 -39.89 9.02 21.94
C VAL A 323 -41.37 9.24 21.62
N SER A 324 -41.64 9.90 20.54
CA SER A 324 -42.92 9.81 19.80
C SER A 324 -42.88 10.80 18.61
N GLU A 325 -43.09 10.30 17.41
CA GLU A 325 -43.42 11.05 16.20
C GLU A 325 -42.30 11.88 15.52
N GLU A 326 -41.26 11.26 15.03
CA GLU A 326 -40.64 11.71 13.78
C GLU A 326 -40.64 10.55 12.78
N LYS A 327 -41.53 10.64 11.78
CA LYS A 327 -41.37 9.99 10.50
C LYS A 327 -40.01 10.51 9.96
N ALA A 328 -38.96 9.75 10.17
CA ALA A 328 -37.62 10.07 9.68
C ALA A 328 -37.63 9.96 8.16
N SER A 329 -37.97 11.06 7.48
CA SER A 329 -37.65 11.15 6.07
C SER A 329 -36.12 11.07 5.94
N ALA A 330 -35.64 10.02 5.26
CA ALA A 330 -34.20 9.89 5.04
C ALA A 330 -33.72 11.12 4.28
N HIS A 331 -32.67 11.74 4.82
CA HIS A 331 -32.04 12.87 4.15
C HIS A 331 -31.55 12.40 2.76
N PRO A 332 -31.78 13.13 1.66
CA PRO A 332 -31.39 12.69 0.31
C PRO A 332 -29.93 12.29 0.20
N GLY A 333 -29.05 12.95 0.97
CA GLY A 333 -27.62 12.59 1.07
C GLY A 333 -27.38 11.23 1.72
N ASP A 334 -28.15 10.87 2.75
CA ASP A 334 -28.04 9.58 3.42
C ASP A 334 -28.45 8.42 2.52
N ILE A 335 -29.44 8.60 1.66
CA ILE A 335 -29.89 7.57 0.71
C ILE A 335 -28.71 7.12 -0.14
N HIS A 336 -28.00 8.07 -0.71
CA HIS A 336 -26.87 7.76 -1.59
C HIS A 336 -25.70 7.09 -0.84
N ILE A 337 -25.35 7.62 0.35
CA ILE A 337 -24.30 7.03 1.19
C ILE A 337 -24.69 5.60 1.61
N ARG A 338 -25.94 5.35 1.99
CA ARG A 338 -26.44 4.01 2.35
C ARG A 338 -26.40 3.04 1.17
N GLN A 339 -26.71 3.50 -0.04
CA GLN A 339 -26.57 2.69 -1.26
C GLN A 339 -25.12 2.30 -1.51
N LEU A 340 -24.16 3.24 -1.33
CA LEU A 340 -22.74 2.96 -1.46
C LEU A 340 -22.23 2.01 -0.38
N LEU A 341 -22.61 2.21 0.88
CA LEU A 341 -22.28 1.32 2.00
C LEU A 341 -22.80 -0.10 1.75
N GLY A 342 -24.01 -0.22 1.25
CA GLY A 342 -24.61 -1.51 0.91
C GLY A 342 -23.86 -2.24 -0.19
N ARG A 343 -23.39 -1.52 -1.20
CA ARG A 343 -22.72 -2.05 -2.39
C ARG A 343 -21.25 -2.35 -2.15
N TYR A 344 -20.52 -1.48 -1.45
CA TYR A 344 -19.07 -1.52 -1.38
C TYR A 344 -18.49 -1.65 0.03
N GLY A 345 -19.27 -1.38 1.07
CA GLY A 345 -18.81 -1.32 2.45
C GLY A 345 -18.08 -0.02 2.81
N LEU A 346 -17.86 0.19 4.10
CA LEU A 346 -17.33 1.45 4.65
C LEU A 346 -15.94 1.79 4.11
N CYS A 347 -15.02 0.84 4.11
CA CYS A 347 -13.63 1.07 3.70
C CYS A 347 -13.54 1.61 2.25
N THR A 348 -14.27 0.99 1.32
CA THR A 348 -14.29 1.43 -0.08
C THR A 348 -15.00 2.79 -0.25
N VAL A 349 -16.03 3.08 0.55
CA VAL A 349 -16.69 4.40 0.54
C VAL A 349 -15.75 5.50 1.03
N GLU A 350 -14.98 5.25 2.09
CA GLU A 350 -13.98 6.20 2.58
C GLU A 350 -12.88 6.45 1.54
N ARG A 351 -12.38 5.39 0.90
CA ARG A 351 -11.40 5.49 -0.19
C ARG A 351 -11.95 6.25 -1.40
N LEU A 352 -13.21 6.04 -1.74
CA LEU A 352 -13.90 6.78 -2.79
C LEU A 352 -13.98 8.27 -2.48
N CYS A 353 -14.35 8.63 -1.24
CA CYS A 353 -14.35 10.02 -0.78
C CYS A 353 -12.95 10.64 -0.84
N ALA A 354 -11.92 9.91 -0.42
CA ALA A 354 -10.54 10.38 -0.47
C ALA A 354 -10.07 10.63 -1.92
N LEU A 355 -10.37 9.72 -2.84
CA LEU A 355 -10.03 9.87 -4.26
C LEU A 355 -10.79 11.03 -4.90
N CYS A 356 -12.09 11.18 -4.62
CA CYS A 356 -12.89 12.30 -5.10
C CYS A 356 -12.34 13.65 -4.60
N ALA A 357 -11.93 13.73 -3.34
CA ALA A 357 -11.31 14.93 -2.76
C ALA A 357 -9.97 15.25 -3.44
N ALA A 358 -9.16 14.25 -3.75
CA ALA A 358 -7.89 14.40 -4.44
C ALA A 358 -8.07 14.87 -5.91
N LEU A 359 -9.04 14.28 -6.61
CA LEU A 359 -9.38 14.65 -8.00
C LEU A 359 -10.02 16.04 -8.12
N ARG A 360 -10.75 16.47 -7.09
CA ARG A 360 -11.52 17.73 -7.07
C ARG A 360 -11.35 18.41 -5.70
N PRO A 361 -10.26 19.17 -5.49
CA PRO A 361 -9.98 19.78 -4.19
C PRO A 361 -11.11 20.66 -3.64
N GLN A 362 -11.89 21.29 -4.53
CA GLN A 362 -13.07 22.07 -4.14
C GLN A 362 -14.18 21.21 -3.50
N ALA A 363 -14.24 19.92 -3.79
CA ALA A 363 -15.21 18.98 -3.19
C ALA A 363 -14.70 18.34 -1.88
N ALA A 364 -13.46 18.62 -1.45
CA ALA A 364 -12.86 17.99 -0.29
C ALA A 364 -13.69 18.14 1.00
N PRO A 365 -14.29 19.30 1.33
CA PRO A 365 -15.17 19.43 2.51
C PRO A 365 -16.39 18.51 2.43
N ALA A 366 -17.04 18.43 1.27
CA ALA A 366 -18.20 17.57 1.07
C ALA A 366 -17.83 16.08 1.14
N CYS A 367 -16.67 15.69 0.60
CA CYS A 367 -16.15 14.33 0.69
C CYS A 367 -15.83 13.93 2.13
N ALA A 368 -15.19 14.82 2.91
CA ALA A 368 -14.89 14.59 4.32
C ALA A 368 -16.18 14.36 5.13
N LEU A 369 -17.20 15.16 4.87
CA LEU A 369 -18.50 15.06 5.50
C LEU A 369 -19.23 13.77 5.14
N ALA A 370 -19.19 13.37 3.87
CA ALA A 370 -19.77 12.11 3.41
C ALA A 370 -19.07 10.90 4.06
N ALA A 371 -17.75 10.92 4.18
CA ALA A 371 -17.00 9.88 4.87
C ALA A 371 -17.35 9.81 6.37
N GLN A 372 -17.46 10.95 7.04
CA GLN A 372 -17.91 11.01 8.43
C GLN A 372 -19.32 10.45 8.59
N ARG A 373 -20.25 10.82 7.71
CA ARG A 373 -21.62 10.32 7.74
C ARG A 373 -21.69 8.81 7.46
N ALA A 374 -20.88 8.31 6.54
CA ALA A 374 -20.79 6.87 6.28
C ALA A 374 -20.37 6.09 7.54
N ARG A 375 -19.36 6.58 8.26
CA ARG A 375 -18.94 5.98 9.55
C ARG A 375 -20.05 5.98 10.57
N GLN A 376 -20.80 7.09 10.68
CA GLN A 376 -21.90 7.21 11.63
C GLN A 376 -23.03 6.22 11.29
N LEU A 377 -23.44 6.13 10.02
CA LEU A 377 -24.48 5.21 9.57
C LEU A 377 -24.10 3.73 9.79
N GLU A 378 -22.83 3.36 9.57
CA GLU A 378 -22.34 2.01 9.84
C GLU A 378 -22.28 1.74 11.35
N ALA A 379 -21.85 2.70 12.19
CA ALA A 379 -21.80 2.58 13.65
C ALA A 379 -23.20 2.48 14.27
N ASP A 380 -24.16 3.20 13.72
CA ASP A 380 -25.56 3.16 14.15
C ASP A 380 -26.30 1.88 13.70
N GLY A 381 -25.62 1.01 12.92
CA GLY A 381 -26.18 -0.23 12.41
C GLY A 381 -27.35 -0.03 11.44
N VAL A 382 -27.36 1.11 10.71
CA VAL A 382 -28.43 1.44 9.79
C VAL A 382 -28.49 0.42 8.64
N CYS A 383 -29.69 -0.05 8.31
CA CYS A 383 -29.89 -1.05 7.26
C CYS A 383 -29.43 -0.52 5.89
N CYS A 384 -28.36 -1.11 5.37
CA CYS A 384 -27.77 -0.79 4.06
C CYS A 384 -27.67 -2.01 3.15
N ARG A 385 -27.84 -3.23 3.68
CA ARG A 385 -27.67 -4.50 2.97
C ARG A 385 -28.86 -5.41 3.13
N VAL A 386 -29.13 -6.27 2.13
CA VAL A 386 -30.22 -7.26 2.17
C VAL A 386 -30.14 -8.15 3.43
N SER A 387 -28.93 -8.50 3.87
CA SER A 387 -28.72 -9.30 5.08
C SER A 387 -29.15 -8.60 6.38
N GLN A 388 -29.34 -7.29 6.36
CA GLN A 388 -29.77 -6.47 7.51
C GLN A 388 -31.28 -6.19 7.52
N LEU A 389 -32.03 -6.64 6.49
CA LEU A 389 -33.49 -6.57 6.49
C LEU A 389 -34.08 -7.43 7.61
N ALA A 390 -35.17 -6.96 8.23
CA ALA A 390 -35.91 -7.70 9.23
C ALA A 390 -36.68 -8.91 8.65
N VAL A 391 -36.62 -9.13 7.34
CA VAL A 391 -37.14 -10.30 6.61
C VAL A 391 -36.01 -10.95 5.79
N ASN A 392 -36.13 -12.27 5.65
CA ASN A 392 -35.19 -13.04 4.81
C ASN A 392 -35.96 -13.85 3.75
N GLY A 393 -35.23 -14.58 2.90
CA GLY A 393 -35.84 -15.35 1.83
C GLY A 393 -36.86 -16.39 2.30
N ARG A 394 -36.66 -16.99 3.49
CA ARG A 394 -37.63 -17.98 4.06
C ARG A 394 -38.94 -17.31 4.46
N ASP A 395 -38.84 -16.13 5.05
CA ASP A 395 -40.04 -15.35 5.43
C ASP A 395 -40.87 -14.99 4.22
N LEU A 396 -40.22 -14.56 3.13
CA LEU A 396 -40.89 -14.19 1.89
C LEU A 396 -41.47 -15.40 1.17
N MET A 397 -40.79 -16.54 1.16
CA MET A 397 -41.34 -17.79 0.60
C MET A 397 -42.60 -18.27 1.40
N ALA A 398 -42.55 -18.15 2.73
CA ALA A 398 -43.72 -18.45 3.57
C ALA A 398 -44.90 -17.50 3.29
N ALA A 399 -44.62 -16.29 2.81
CA ALA A 399 -45.64 -15.31 2.37
C ALA A 399 -46.09 -15.52 0.91
N GLY A 400 -45.70 -16.63 0.24
CA GLY A 400 -46.15 -17.01 -1.10
C GLY A 400 -45.25 -16.54 -2.25
N ILE A 401 -44.06 -16.01 -1.98
CA ILE A 401 -43.15 -15.55 -3.02
C ILE A 401 -42.30 -16.75 -3.52
N PRO A 402 -42.31 -17.06 -4.84
CA PRO A 402 -41.55 -18.21 -5.35
C PRO A 402 -40.05 -18.01 -5.21
N ALA A 403 -39.33 -19.10 -4.93
CA ALA A 403 -37.88 -19.11 -4.91
C ALA A 403 -37.28 -18.74 -6.28
N GLY A 404 -36.12 -18.10 -6.30
CA GLY A 404 -35.40 -17.78 -7.52
C GLY A 404 -35.30 -16.26 -7.78
N PRO A 405 -35.19 -15.82 -9.06
CA PRO A 405 -34.93 -14.41 -9.38
C PRO A 405 -35.99 -13.42 -8.89
N ALA A 406 -37.24 -13.85 -8.74
CA ALA A 406 -38.33 -13.03 -8.21
C ALA A 406 -38.09 -12.68 -6.74
N LEU A 407 -37.66 -13.66 -5.93
CA LEU A 407 -37.33 -13.46 -4.52
C LEU A 407 -36.21 -12.43 -4.32
N ARG A 408 -35.17 -12.52 -5.15
CA ARG A 408 -34.04 -11.58 -5.12
C ARG A 408 -34.52 -10.16 -5.45
N ARG A 409 -35.30 -9.97 -6.51
CA ARG A 409 -35.84 -8.66 -6.91
C ARG A 409 -36.69 -8.03 -5.80
N VAL A 410 -37.52 -8.84 -5.11
CA VAL A 410 -38.32 -8.35 -3.99
C VAL A 410 -37.45 -7.91 -2.84
N LEU A 411 -36.39 -8.69 -2.45
CA LEU A 411 -35.47 -8.29 -1.40
C LEU A 411 -34.72 -7.01 -1.74
N GLU A 412 -34.27 -6.84 -2.99
CA GLU A 412 -33.61 -5.63 -3.46
C GLU A 412 -34.54 -4.41 -3.45
N ALA A 413 -35.80 -4.58 -3.86
CA ALA A 413 -36.83 -3.52 -3.82
C ALA A 413 -37.20 -3.14 -2.37
N LEU A 414 -37.33 -4.11 -1.47
CA LEU A 414 -37.54 -3.86 -0.04
C LEU A 414 -36.39 -3.08 0.57
N LEU A 415 -35.14 -3.45 0.23
CA LEU A 415 -33.97 -2.72 0.69
C LEU A 415 -33.97 -1.27 0.20
N ASP A 416 -34.26 -1.03 -1.09
CA ASP A 416 -34.30 0.33 -1.64
C ASP A 416 -35.38 1.17 -0.94
N GLY A 417 -36.57 0.62 -0.66
CA GLY A 417 -37.61 1.30 0.09
C GLY A 417 -37.25 1.61 1.54
N VAL A 418 -36.53 0.70 2.23
CA VAL A 418 -35.96 0.97 3.56
C VAL A 418 -34.86 2.04 3.51
N ILE A 419 -33.99 2.01 2.50
CA ILE A 419 -32.97 3.03 2.30
C ILE A 419 -33.59 4.41 2.07
N ARG A 420 -34.68 4.50 1.30
CA ARG A 420 -35.41 5.73 1.02
C ARG A 420 -36.35 6.17 2.15
N ALA A 421 -36.41 5.38 3.24
CA ALA A 421 -37.38 5.58 4.34
C ALA A 421 -38.84 5.63 3.90
N GLU A 422 -39.21 4.91 2.84
CA GLU A 422 -40.58 4.72 2.43
C GLU A 422 -41.37 3.87 3.45
N TYR A 423 -40.65 2.99 4.14
CA TYR A 423 -41.17 2.19 5.25
C TYR A 423 -40.03 1.76 6.22
N PRO A 424 -40.38 1.50 7.49
CA PRO A 424 -39.39 1.06 8.49
C PRO A 424 -38.92 -0.38 8.22
N ASN A 425 -37.73 -0.71 8.71
CA ASN A 425 -37.20 -2.07 8.63
C ASN A 425 -37.81 -2.98 9.71
N GLU A 426 -39.10 -3.23 9.58
CA GLU A 426 -39.87 -4.06 10.48
C GLU A 426 -40.58 -5.20 9.72
N LYS A 427 -40.48 -6.43 10.26
CA LYS A 427 -40.95 -7.64 9.58
C LYS A 427 -42.39 -7.56 9.07
N PRO A 428 -43.41 -7.10 9.85
CA PRO A 428 -44.79 -7.02 9.37
C PRO A 428 -44.94 -6.04 8.21
N VAL A 429 -44.27 -4.88 8.29
CA VAL A 429 -44.35 -3.84 7.27
C VAL A 429 -43.67 -4.30 5.96
N LEU A 430 -42.51 -4.97 6.08
CA LEU A 430 -41.79 -5.49 4.91
C LEU A 430 -42.53 -6.61 4.22
N LEU A 431 -43.23 -7.49 4.95
CA LEU A 431 -44.10 -8.53 4.35
C LEU A 431 -45.27 -7.92 3.58
N ALA A 432 -45.93 -6.89 4.15
CA ALA A 432 -46.98 -6.18 3.46
C ALA A 432 -46.52 -5.43 2.21
N ALA A 433 -45.34 -4.81 2.27
CA ALA A 433 -44.68 -4.17 1.13
C ALA A 433 -44.33 -5.17 0.03
N ALA A 434 -43.80 -6.35 0.40
CA ALA A 434 -43.45 -7.42 -0.52
C ALA A 434 -44.63 -7.91 -1.36
N GLN A 435 -45.82 -8.04 -0.74
CA GLN A 435 -47.04 -8.42 -1.44
C GLN A 435 -47.49 -7.38 -2.48
N LYS A 436 -47.27 -6.08 -2.18
CA LYS A 436 -47.57 -4.99 -3.14
C LYS A 436 -46.61 -5.00 -4.32
N ILE A 437 -45.30 -5.24 -4.08
CA ILE A 437 -44.27 -5.29 -5.12
C ILE A 437 -44.55 -6.41 -6.14
N ILE A 438 -45.13 -7.52 -5.71
CA ILE A 438 -45.45 -8.64 -6.62
C ILE A 438 -46.74 -8.39 -7.42
N ALA A 439 -47.69 -7.64 -6.84
CA ALA A 439 -48.95 -7.33 -7.49
C ALA A 439 -48.82 -6.21 -8.53
N SER A 440 -47.71 -5.47 -8.52
CA SER A 440 -47.38 -4.42 -9.50
C SER A 440 -46.49 -4.97 -10.62
#